data_f7c62edfb09888fbf59900332e74130a
#
_entry.id   f7c62edfb09888fbf59900332e74130a
#
_cell.length_a   1.000
_cell.length_b   1.000
_cell.length_c   1.000
_cell.angle_alpha   90.00
_cell.angle_beta   90.00
_cell.angle_gamma   90.00
#
_symmetry.space_group_name_H-M   'P 1'
#
loop_
_entity.id
_entity.type
_entity.pdbx_description
1 polymer ?
#
loop_
_entity_poly.entity_id
_entity_poly.type
_entity_poly.pdbx_seq_one_letter_code
_entity_poly.pdbx_strand_id
1 'polypeptide(L)'
;KVRYIGITTSHGRDHEHLVEVMRSEPLDFVQFSYNIEDREAEQVLLPLAQERGIATMINRPYQQGALFGKSHGHALPELATELDCSSWAQFYLKFILGHPAVTCIIPATDVPSHMADNMLANFGRVPDTAQREEMLRIFASL
;
A
#
# COMPACT_ATOMS: atom_id res chain seq x y z
N LYS A 1 -8.60 27.01 11.21
CA LYS A 1 -7.15 26.75 11.39
C LYS A 1 -6.94 25.24 11.35
N VAL A 2 -5.94 24.80 10.63
CA VAL A 2 -5.50 23.40 10.53
C VAL A 2 -4.22 23.20 11.33
N ARG A 3 -3.91 21.97 11.76
CA ARG A 3 -2.66 21.62 12.44
C ARG A 3 -1.67 20.98 11.48
N TYR A 4 -2.16 20.24 10.50
CA TYR A 4 -1.35 19.49 9.55
C TYR A 4 -1.85 19.77 8.14
N ILE A 5 -0.93 19.74 7.18
CA ILE A 5 -1.24 19.92 5.76
C ILE A 5 -0.66 18.78 4.93
N GLY A 6 -1.30 18.48 3.83
CA GLY A 6 -0.84 17.45 2.91
C GLY A 6 -1.40 17.65 1.52
N ILE A 7 -0.87 16.88 0.58
CA ILE A 7 -1.34 16.83 -0.80
C ILE A 7 -1.67 15.42 -1.22
N THR A 8 -2.48 15.29 -2.27
CA THR A 8 -2.90 14.00 -2.79
C THR A 8 -2.89 14.00 -4.32
N THR A 9 -2.63 12.82 -4.90
CA THR A 9 -2.94 12.56 -6.30
C THR A 9 -4.23 11.74 -6.38
N SER A 10 -5.12 12.14 -7.30
CA SER A 10 -6.38 11.41 -7.50
C SER A 10 -6.26 10.22 -8.45
N HIS A 11 -5.21 10.15 -9.28
CA HIS A 11 -5.08 9.19 -10.37
C HIS A 11 -3.77 8.39 -10.38
N GLY A 12 -2.90 8.58 -9.39
CA GLY A 12 -1.65 7.83 -9.23
C GLY A 12 -0.64 8.02 -10.36
N ARG A 13 -0.74 9.08 -11.17
CA ARG A 13 0.11 9.29 -12.36
C ARG A 13 0.84 10.63 -12.43
N ASP A 14 0.56 11.56 -11.53
CA ASP A 14 1.21 12.88 -11.52
C ASP A 14 2.33 12.91 -10.48
N HIS A 15 3.22 11.92 -10.55
CA HIS A 15 4.30 11.78 -9.59
C HIS A 15 5.33 12.89 -9.69
N GLU A 16 5.61 13.42 -10.90
CA GLU A 16 6.60 14.49 -11.10
C GLU A 16 6.19 15.76 -10.34
N HIS A 17 4.94 16.21 -10.54
CA HIS A 17 4.44 17.38 -9.82
C HIS A 17 4.35 17.14 -8.30
N LEU A 18 3.95 15.94 -7.89
CA LEU A 18 3.91 15.57 -6.48
C LEU A 18 5.31 15.64 -5.85
N VAL A 19 6.33 15.16 -6.54
CA VAL A 19 7.75 15.24 -6.12
C VAL A 19 8.22 16.69 -5.99
N GLU A 20 7.86 17.57 -6.94
CA GLU A 20 8.20 19.00 -6.89
C GLU A 20 7.64 19.64 -5.61
N VAL A 21 6.35 19.44 -5.33
CA VAL A 21 5.69 19.99 -4.15
C VAL A 21 6.26 19.37 -2.87
N MET A 22 6.50 18.05 -2.85
CA MET A 22 7.12 17.39 -1.70
C MET A 22 8.53 17.93 -1.40
N ARG A 23 9.26 18.42 -2.40
CA ARG A 23 10.60 19.01 -2.21
C ARG A 23 10.57 20.46 -1.75
N SER A 24 9.58 21.23 -2.22
CA SER A 24 9.52 22.69 -1.99
C SER A 24 8.71 23.05 -0.75
N GLU A 25 7.66 22.29 -0.40
CA GLU A 25 6.72 22.67 0.64
C GLU A 25 6.89 21.85 1.93
N PRO A 26 6.62 22.46 3.10
CA PRO A 26 6.67 21.77 4.40
C PRO A 26 5.39 20.96 4.63
N LEU A 27 5.28 19.81 3.99
CA LEU A 27 4.14 18.91 4.10
C LEU A 27 4.26 17.99 5.31
N ASP A 28 3.13 17.74 5.99
CA ASP A 28 3.01 16.70 7.02
C ASP A 28 2.59 15.36 6.41
N PHE A 29 1.75 15.38 5.36
CA PHE A 29 1.19 14.18 4.73
C PHE A 29 1.26 14.25 3.21
N VAL A 30 1.42 13.08 2.60
CA VAL A 30 1.25 12.87 1.16
C VAL A 30 0.41 11.63 0.91
N GLN A 31 -0.54 11.72 -0.03
CA GLN A 31 -1.37 10.59 -0.42
C GLN A 31 -1.17 10.26 -1.90
N PHE A 32 -0.90 8.98 -2.20
CA PHE A 32 -0.71 8.48 -3.56
C PHE A 32 -1.05 6.99 -3.66
N SER A 33 -1.17 6.50 -4.90
CA SER A 33 -1.42 5.08 -5.17
C SER A 33 -0.15 4.26 -5.02
N TYR A 34 -0.27 3.12 -4.34
CA TYR A 34 0.78 2.13 -4.23
C TYR A 34 0.18 0.77 -3.87
N ASN A 35 0.59 -0.27 -4.56
CA ASN A 35 0.17 -1.66 -4.29
C ASN A 35 1.13 -2.65 -4.97
N ILE A 36 0.84 -3.94 -4.86
CA ILE A 36 1.71 -5.01 -5.36
C ILE A 36 1.93 -4.97 -6.89
N GLU A 37 0.98 -4.40 -7.65
CA GLU A 37 1.07 -4.23 -9.11
C GLU A 37 1.61 -2.85 -9.50
N ASP A 38 1.10 -1.79 -8.87
CA ASP A 38 1.52 -0.41 -9.11
C ASP A 38 2.58 -0.01 -8.08
N ARG A 39 3.86 -0.13 -8.47
CA ARG A 39 5.02 0.11 -7.61
C ARG A 39 5.86 1.31 -8.01
N GLU A 40 5.35 2.17 -8.89
CA GLU A 40 6.10 3.35 -9.35
C GLU A 40 6.54 4.26 -8.18
N ALA A 41 5.73 4.34 -7.13
CA ALA A 41 6.04 5.11 -5.94
C ALA A 41 7.33 4.66 -5.20
N GLU A 42 7.77 3.42 -5.37
CA GLU A 42 9.02 2.91 -4.79
C GLU A 42 10.26 3.61 -5.35
N GLN A 43 10.19 4.15 -6.56
CA GLN A 43 11.33 4.77 -7.24
C GLN A 43 11.71 6.13 -6.63
N VAL A 44 10.72 6.97 -6.30
CA VAL A 44 10.96 8.34 -5.84
C VAL A 44 10.08 8.74 -4.65
N LEU A 45 8.76 8.53 -4.70
CA LEU A 45 7.83 9.09 -3.70
C LEU A 45 8.04 8.54 -2.29
N LEU A 46 8.15 7.22 -2.16
CA LEU A 46 8.36 6.58 -0.86
C LEU A 46 9.74 6.93 -0.27
N PRO A 47 10.86 6.85 -1.01
CA PRO A 47 12.15 7.31 -0.52
C PRO A 47 12.15 8.80 -0.13
N LEU A 48 11.55 9.68 -0.93
CA LEU A 48 11.50 11.11 -0.66
C LEU A 48 10.64 11.42 0.58
N ALA A 49 9.51 10.72 0.75
CA ALA A 49 8.69 10.88 1.95
C ALA A 49 9.45 10.49 3.21
N GLN A 50 10.21 9.40 3.17
CA GLN A 50 11.04 8.94 4.28
C GLN A 50 12.16 9.93 4.59
N GLU A 51 12.86 10.42 3.57
CA GLU A 51 13.93 11.42 3.71
C GLU A 51 13.44 12.71 4.37
N ARG A 52 12.27 13.17 3.97
CA ARG A 52 11.68 14.43 4.44
C ARG A 52 10.81 14.30 5.69
N GLY A 53 10.60 13.09 6.20
CA GLY A 53 9.74 12.83 7.36
C GLY A 53 8.26 13.11 7.09
N ILE A 54 7.82 12.98 5.84
CA ILE A 54 6.42 13.17 5.43
C ILE A 54 5.67 11.85 5.62
N ALA A 55 4.56 11.88 6.35
CA ALA A 55 3.72 10.70 6.53
C ALA A 55 3.00 10.32 5.23
N THR A 56 2.98 9.03 4.89
CA THR A 56 2.35 8.53 3.66
C THR A 56 0.99 7.92 3.92
N MET A 57 0.01 8.25 3.08
CA MET A 57 -1.31 7.64 3.04
C MET A 57 -1.48 6.93 1.70
N ILE A 58 -1.60 5.61 1.73
CA ILE A 58 -1.67 4.82 0.50
C ILE A 58 -3.12 4.62 0.09
N ASN A 59 -3.48 5.12 -1.10
CA ASN A 59 -4.76 4.86 -1.72
C ASN A 59 -4.68 3.73 -2.77
N ARG A 60 -5.83 3.27 -3.26
CA ARG A 60 -5.97 2.19 -4.27
C ARG A 60 -5.16 0.93 -3.97
N PRO A 61 -5.18 0.42 -2.74
CA PRO A 61 -4.38 -0.75 -2.36
C PRO A 61 -4.74 -2.01 -3.15
N TYR A 62 -5.93 -2.05 -3.76
CA TYR A 62 -6.46 -3.17 -4.55
C TYR A 62 -6.71 -2.82 -6.02
N GLN A 63 -6.17 -1.72 -6.56
CA GLN A 63 -6.46 -1.23 -7.93
C GLN A 63 -7.97 -1.17 -8.20
N GLN A 64 -8.74 -0.58 -7.27
CA GLN A 64 -10.21 -0.54 -7.35
C GLN A 64 -10.87 -1.92 -7.44
N GLY A 65 -10.24 -2.94 -6.87
CA GLY A 65 -10.71 -4.32 -6.87
C GLY A 65 -10.14 -5.20 -7.99
N ALA A 66 -9.40 -4.64 -8.96
CA ALA A 66 -8.86 -5.40 -10.08
C ALA A 66 -7.90 -6.52 -9.66
N LEU A 67 -7.16 -6.34 -8.57
CA LEU A 67 -6.22 -7.35 -8.06
C LEU A 67 -6.94 -8.66 -7.65
N PHE A 68 -8.19 -8.56 -7.17
CA PHE A 68 -8.96 -9.75 -6.83
C PHE A 68 -9.34 -10.61 -8.05
N GLY A 69 -9.39 -10.00 -9.24
CA GLY A 69 -9.57 -10.74 -10.50
C GLY A 69 -8.40 -11.69 -10.78
N LYS A 70 -7.18 -11.29 -10.44
CA LYS A 70 -5.97 -12.14 -10.61
C LYS A 70 -5.94 -13.29 -9.61
N SER A 71 -6.26 -13.04 -8.36
CA SER A 71 -6.26 -14.08 -7.31
C SER A 71 -7.53 -14.92 -7.27
N HIS A 72 -8.53 -14.64 -8.14
CA HIS A 72 -9.77 -15.39 -8.16
C HIS A 72 -9.54 -16.86 -8.50
N GLY A 73 -10.03 -17.76 -7.66
CA GLY A 73 -9.88 -19.21 -7.84
C GLY A 73 -8.52 -19.78 -7.37
N HIS A 74 -7.59 -18.93 -6.97
CA HIS A 74 -6.32 -19.37 -6.41
C HIS A 74 -6.39 -19.50 -4.88
N ALA A 75 -5.85 -20.59 -4.36
CA ALA A 75 -5.66 -20.75 -2.92
C ALA A 75 -4.65 -19.75 -2.39
N LEU A 76 -4.78 -19.39 -1.11
CA LEU A 76 -3.76 -18.58 -0.45
C LEU A 76 -2.41 -19.34 -0.42
N PRO A 77 -1.29 -18.67 -0.70
CA PRO A 77 0.03 -19.29 -0.65
C PRO A 77 0.45 -19.60 0.80
N GLU A 78 1.41 -20.51 0.98
CA GLU A 78 1.96 -20.84 2.31
C GLU A 78 2.50 -19.61 3.02
N LEU A 79 3.15 -18.69 2.31
CA LEU A 79 3.63 -17.42 2.84
C LEU A 79 2.51 -16.58 3.50
N ALA A 80 1.27 -16.67 3.02
CA ALA A 80 0.15 -15.98 3.67
C ALA A 80 -0.08 -16.49 5.11
N THR A 81 0.07 -17.81 5.34
CA THR A 81 0.00 -18.38 6.68
C THR A 81 1.14 -17.91 7.58
N GLU A 82 2.35 -17.83 7.04
CA GLU A 82 3.51 -17.29 7.76
C GLU A 82 3.33 -15.84 8.16
N LEU A 83 2.59 -15.07 7.37
CA LEU A 83 2.28 -13.66 7.60
C LEU A 83 0.95 -13.45 8.36
N ASP A 84 0.36 -14.51 8.89
CA ASP A 84 -0.91 -14.47 9.63
C ASP A 84 -2.08 -13.89 8.78
N CYS A 85 -2.07 -14.13 7.46
CA CYS A 85 -3.13 -13.72 6.55
C CYS A 85 -4.16 -14.84 6.36
N SER A 86 -5.44 -14.51 6.40
CA SER A 86 -6.56 -15.42 6.12
C SER A 86 -7.32 -15.07 4.83
N SER A 87 -6.92 -14.00 4.14
CA SER A 87 -7.52 -13.57 2.87
C SER A 87 -6.48 -12.95 1.93
N TRP A 88 -6.80 -12.93 0.63
CA TRP A 88 -6.00 -12.21 -0.36
C TRP A 88 -5.98 -10.69 -0.09
N ALA A 89 -7.05 -10.14 0.48
CA ALA A 89 -7.09 -8.73 0.87
C ALA A 89 -6.00 -8.43 1.91
N GLN A 90 -5.91 -9.23 2.96
CA GLN A 90 -4.86 -9.09 3.98
C GLN A 90 -3.46 -9.27 3.39
N PHE A 91 -3.27 -10.26 2.50
CA PHE A 91 -2.00 -10.50 1.82
C PHE A 91 -1.55 -9.26 1.02
N TYR A 92 -2.42 -8.66 0.21
CA TYR A 92 -2.10 -7.44 -0.53
C TYR A 92 -1.82 -6.24 0.38
N LEU A 93 -2.58 -6.06 1.46
CA LEU A 93 -2.31 -4.98 2.41
C LEU A 93 -0.98 -5.17 3.13
N LYS A 94 -0.62 -6.39 3.52
CA LYS A 94 0.67 -6.66 4.17
C LYS A 94 1.86 -6.40 3.26
N PHE A 95 1.73 -6.64 1.94
CA PHE A 95 2.75 -6.20 0.99
C PHE A 95 3.07 -4.70 1.12
N ILE A 96 2.02 -3.89 1.22
CA ILE A 96 2.14 -2.43 1.37
C ILE A 96 2.70 -2.07 2.75
N LEU A 97 2.15 -2.65 3.81
CA LEU A 97 2.60 -2.41 5.21
C LEU A 97 4.06 -2.80 5.44
N GLY A 98 4.58 -3.77 4.69
CA GLY A 98 5.98 -4.18 4.76
C GLY A 98 6.97 -3.16 4.19
N HIS A 99 6.51 -2.07 3.57
CA HIS A 99 7.40 -1.02 3.10
C HIS A 99 7.66 0.01 4.21
N PRO A 100 8.93 0.26 4.60
CA PRO A 100 9.27 1.07 5.79
C PRO A 100 8.83 2.53 5.72
N ALA A 101 8.61 3.07 4.51
CA ALA A 101 8.14 4.44 4.32
C ALA A 101 6.60 4.57 4.32
N VAL A 102 5.85 3.47 4.49
CA VAL A 102 4.39 3.50 4.55
C VAL A 102 3.93 3.80 5.97
N THR A 103 3.10 4.84 6.12
CA THR A 103 2.51 5.21 7.41
C THR A 103 1.13 4.58 7.60
N CYS A 104 0.25 4.69 6.60
CA CYS A 104 -1.07 4.07 6.65
C CYS A 104 -1.63 3.77 5.25
N ILE A 105 -2.64 2.89 5.22
CA ILE A 105 -3.36 2.51 4.01
C ILE A 105 -4.84 2.85 4.21
N ILE A 106 -5.51 3.31 3.15
CA ILE A 106 -6.94 3.66 3.16
C ILE A 106 -7.75 2.75 2.21
N PRO A 107 -7.99 1.48 2.58
CA PRO A 107 -8.78 0.53 1.78
C PRO A 107 -10.27 0.84 1.93
N ALA A 108 -10.79 1.71 1.08
CA ALA A 108 -12.21 2.09 1.13
C ALA A 108 -13.11 0.92 0.69
N THR A 109 -14.19 0.70 1.44
CA THR A 109 -15.25 -0.26 1.13
C THR A 109 -16.55 0.17 1.79
N ASP A 110 -17.70 -0.14 1.17
CA ASP A 110 -19.04 0.04 1.71
C ASP A 110 -19.58 -1.25 2.37
N VAL A 111 -18.79 -2.34 2.35
CA VAL A 111 -19.15 -3.64 2.93
C VAL A 111 -18.48 -3.81 4.29
N PRO A 112 -19.24 -3.82 5.42
CA PRO A 112 -18.65 -3.91 6.76
C PRO A 112 -17.75 -5.14 6.99
N SER A 113 -18.11 -6.29 6.43
CA SER A 113 -17.28 -7.51 6.54
C SER A 113 -15.93 -7.38 5.83
N HIS A 114 -15.88 -6.68 4.68
CA HIS A 114 -14.61 -6.40 4.01
C HIS A 114 -13.73 -5.44 4.84
N MET A 115 -14.34 -4.45 5.51
CA MET A 115 -13.58 -3.57 6.39
C MET A 115 -13.02 -4.35 7.59
N ALA A 116 -13.81 -5.23 8.19
CA ALA A 116 -13.35 -6.08 9.29
C ALA A 116 -12.17 -6.97 8.85
N ASP A 117 -12.25 -7.57 7.66
CA ASP A 117 -11.17 -8.36 7.07
C ASP A 117 -9.91 -7.52 6.81
N ASN A 118 -10.06 -6.34 6.20
CA ASN A 118 -8.96 -5.42 5.94
C ASN A 118 -8.23 -5.02 7.23
N MET A 119 -8.97 -4.79 8.32
CA MET A 119 -8.38 -4.41 9.61
C MET A 119 -7.51 -5.50 10.22
N LEU A 120 -7.75 -6.77 9.89
CA LEU A 120 -6.92 -7.88 10.37
C LEU A 120 -5.49 -7.82 9.80
N ALA A 121 -5.26 -7.15 8.67
CA ALA A 121 -3.90 -6.94 8.16
C ALA A 121 -2.97 -6.17 9.12
N ASN A 122 -3.52 -5.44 10.10
CA ASN A 122 -2.72 -4.73 11.11
C ASN A 122 -2.17 -5.65 12.21
N PHE A 123 -2.59 -6.91 12.25
CA PHE A 123 -2.17 -7.85 13.28
C PHE A 123 -1.22 -8.90 12.72
N GLY A 124 -0.44 -9.53 13.60
CA GLY A 124 0.52 -10.56 13.23
C GLY A 124 1.77 -10.00 12.56
N ARG A 125 2.45 -10.84 11.80
CA ARG A 125 3.74 -10.53 11.19
C ARG A 125 3.62 -9.61 9.98
N VAL A 126 4.55 -8.68 9.90
CA VAL A 126 4.73 -7.80 8.73
C VAL A 126 5.86 -8.39 7.87
N PRO A 127 5.71 -8.49 6.54
CA PRO A 127 6.73 -9.08 5.69
C PRO A 127 8.01 -8.24 5.68
N ASP A 128 9.14 -8.91 5.75
CA ASP A 128 10.45 -8.32 5.49
C ASP A 128 10.71 -8.16 3.97
N THR A 129 11.89 -7.66 3.62
CA THR A 129 12.25 -7.42 2.21
C THR A 129 12.22 -8.71 1.39
N ALA A 130 12.78 -9.83 1.92
CA ALA A 130 12.82 -11.09 1.19
C ALA A 130 11.41 -11.69 1.00
N GLN A 131 10.56 -11.58 2.03
CA GLN A 131 9.17 -12.01 1.95
C GLN A 131 8.37 -11.14 0.98
N ARG A 132 8.61 -9.81 0.92
CA ARG A 132 7.99 -8.95 -0.08
C ARG A 132 8.41 -9.32 -1.51
N GLU A 133 9.67 -9.68 -1.74
CA GLU A 133 10.13 -10.20 -3.04
C GLU A 133 9.44 -11.52 -3.40
N GLU A 134 9.24 -12.41 -2.43
CA GLU A 134 8.48 -13.63 -2.63
C GLU A 134 7.00 -13.35 -2.96
N MET A 135 6.36 -12.40 -2.26
CA MET A 135 5.00 -11.96 -2.57
C MET A 135 4.87 -11.47 -4.02
N LEU A 136 5.88 -10.76 -4.54
CA LEU A 136 5.92 -10.33 -5.95
C LEU A 136 6.02 -11.51 -6.91
N ARG A 137 6.84 -12.52 -6.61
CA ARG A 137 6.95 -13.74 -7.43
C ARG A 137 5.64 -14.51 -7.46
N ILE A 138 4.99 -14.66 -6.31
CA ILE A 138 3.67 -15.29 -6.19
C ILE A 138 2.66 -14.51 -7.04
N PHE A 139 2.59 -13.20 -6.88
CA PHE A 139 1.66 -12.36 -7.63
C PHE A 139 1.89 -12.42 -9.15
N ALA A 140 3.13 -12.51 -9.60
CA ALA A 140 3.46 -12.64 -11.02
C ALA A 140 3.09 -14.00 -11.62
N SER A 141 2.83 -15.02 -10.78
CA SER A 141 2.41 -16.36 -11.22
C SER A 141 0.89 -16.55 -11.25
N LEU A 142 0.10 -15.57 -10.77
CA LEU A 142 -1.36 -15.56 -10.84
C LEU A 142 -1.84 -15.15 -12.23
#